data_0ef71d8f08fe75d8fce11e6350d24a76
#
_entry.id   0ef71d8f08fe75d8fce11e6350d24a76
#
_cell.length_a   1.000
_cell.length_b   1.000
_cell.length_c   1.000
_cell.angle_alpha   90.00
_cell.angle_beta   90.00
_cell.angle_gamma   90.00
#
_symmetry.space_group_name_H-M   'P 1'
#
loop_
_entity.id
_entity.type
_entity.pdbx_description
1 polymer ?
#
loop_
_entity_poly.entity_id
_entity_poly.type
_entity_poly.pdbx_seq_one_letter_code
_entity_poly.pdbx_strand_id
1 'polypeptide(L)'
;MGIIIQILITMAFSAFFSGMEIAFVSSNKLRFEMDRNSQSINSRILSIFFHNPNNFISTMLVGNNIALVIYGILMAQVIEQNLLAGLIDNHFLLVLIQTIISTLIILVTGEFLPKTLFKINPNFTLNIFAVPTYICYVLLYPISKFASGISNILLYIIGIKTNKEANEKAFTKVDLDYFIQSSIQDVQNEQDIDTEVKIFQNALDFSNIRIRDCMVPRTEIVAIEYGTPIEELKARFIESGISKIIVYKENIDNIIGYIHSSEMFREQTDWTKSVRQLPIAPETMG
;
A
#
# COMPACT_ATOMS: atom_id res chain seq x y z
N MET A 1 -17.23 8.62 44.02
CA MET A 1 -17.91 8.91 42.72
C MET A 1 -17.01 9.65 41.75
N GLY A 2 -16.42 10.82 42.12
CA GLY A 2 -15.61 11.62 41.19
C GLY A 2 -14.41 10.89 40.56
N ILE A 3 -13.64 10.13 41.33
CA ILE A 3 -12.44 9.41 40.85
C ILE A 3 -12.79 8.34 39.81
N ILE A 4 -13.87 7.62 40.01
CA ILE A 4 -14.31 6.58 39.05
C ILE A 4 -14.68 7.19 37.71
N ILE A 5 -15.37 8.32 37.72
CA ILE A 5 -15.72 9.04 36.47
C ILE A 5 -14.45 9.53 35.76
N GLN A 6 -13.47 10.05 36.49
CA GLN A 6 -12.19 10.47 35.92
C GLN A 6 -11.42 9.29 35.30
N ILE A 7 -11.42 8.12 35.94
CA ILE A 7 -10.83 6.89 35.39
C ILE A 7 -11.53 6.49 34.08
N LEU A 8 -12.85 6.49 34.04
CA LEU A 8 -13.61 6.16 32.83
C LEU A 8 -13.32 7.14 31.68
N ILE A 9 -13.21 8.44 31.99
CA ILE A 9 -12.87 9.46 31.00
C ILE A 9 -11.45 9.22 30.47
N THR A 10 -10.47 8.99 31.32
CA THR A 10 -9.07 8.74 30.86
C THR A 10 -8.95 7.46 30.07
N MET A 11 -9.68 6.39 30.46
CA MET A 11 -9.77 5.15 29.67
C MET A 11 -10.40 5.42 28.30
N ALA A 12 -11.46 6.20 28.21
CA ALA A 12 -12.10 6.56 26.95
C ALA A 12 -11.15 7.36 26.02
N PHE A 13 -10.37 8.30 26.58
CA PHE A 13 -9.35 9.02 25.82
C PHE A 13 -8.22 8.09 25.34
N SER A 14 -7.72 7.21 26.19
CA SER A 14 -6.70 6.22 25.79
C SER A 14 -7.23 5.33 24.67
N ALA A 15 -8.44 4.80 24.81
CA ALA A 15 -9.11 3.99 23.80
C ALA A 15 -9.29 4.75 22.47
N PHE A 16 -9.66 6.03 22.54
CA PHE A 16 -9.82 6.88 21.38
C PHE A 16 -8.48 7.13 20.66
N PHE A 17 -7.45 7.56 21.35
CA PHE A 17 -6.14 7.80 20.73
C PHE A 17 -5.52 6.54 20.16
N SER A 18 -5.54 5.44 20.91
CA SER A 18 -5.02 4.13 20.50
C SER A 18 -5.80 3.57 19.32
N GLY A 19 -7.13 3.71 19.30
CA GLY A 19 -7.99 3.31 18.19
C GLY A 19 -7.76 4.15 16.94
N MET A 20 -7.66 5.48 17.05
CA MET A 20 -7.41 6.38 15.93
C MET A 20 -6.04 6.18 15.30
N GLU A 21 -5.02 5.86 16.10
CA GLU A 21 -3.69 5.50 15.61
C GLU A 21 -3.77 4.29 14.66
N ILE A 22 -4.38 3.19 15.12
CA ILE A 22 -4.48 1.97 14.32
C ILE A 22 -5.41 2.13 13.13
N ALA A 23 -6.50 2.88 13.26
CA ALA A 23 -7.39 3.19 12.15
C ALA A 23 -6.65 3.93 11.04
N PHE A 24 -5.80 4.90 11.39
CA PHE A 24 -5.01 5.64 10.42
C PHE A 24 -3.97 4.76 9.73
N VAL A 25 -3.24 3.93 10.48
CA VAL A 25 -2.22 3.03 9.91
C VAL A 25 -2.85 1.94 9.04
N SER A 26 -4.04 1.45 9.40
CA SER A 26 -4.76 0.41 8.66
C SER A 26 -5.66 0.96 7.55
N SER A 27 -5.77 2.28 7.41
CA SER A 27 -6.61 2.91 6.40
C SER A 27 -5.99 2.83 5.01
N ASN A 28 -6.84 2.77 3.99
CA ASN A 28 -6.41 2.80 2.61
C ASN A 28 -6.26 4.24 2.13
N LYS A 29 -5.02 4.70 2.04
CA LYS A 29 -4.67 6.05 1.59
C LYS A 29 -5.17 6.34 0.17
N LEU A 30 -5.13 5.35 -0.74
CA LEU A 30 -5.55 5.52 -2.12
C LEU A 30 -7.07 5.77 -2.21
N ARG A 31 -7.87 4.98 -1.49
CA ARG A 31 -9.32 5.17 -1.42
C ARG A 31 -9.67 6.58 -0.95
N PHE A 32 -8.93 7.08 0.02
CA PHE A 32 -9.09 8.45 0.50
C PHE A 32 -8.76 9.49 -0.57
N GLU A 33 -7.67 9.33 -1.33
CA GLU A 33 -7.31 10.25 -2.43
C GLU A 33 -8.35 10.22 -3.57
N MET A 34 -8.97 9.09 -3.84
CA MET A 34 -10.07 8.99 -4.82
C MET A 34 -11.33 9.73 -4.32
N ASP A 35 -11.65 9.63 -3.04
CA ASP A 35 -12.79 10.32 -2.41
C ASP A 35 -12.50 11.81 -2.11
N ARG A 36 -11.28 12.29 -2.35
CA ARG A 36 -10.83 13.67 -2.07
C ARG A 36 -11.63 14.74 -2.81
N ASN A 37 -12.24 14.40 -3.94
CA ASN A 37 -13.10 15.31 -4.70
C ASN A 37 -14.44 15.62 -4.00
N SER A 38 -14.81 14.90 -2.95
CA SER A 38 -15.93 15.28 -2.11
C SER A 38 -15.55 16.53 -1.29
N GLN A 39 -16.32 17.62 -1.45
CA GLN A 39 -16.09 18.89 -0.72
C GLN A 39 -16.46 18.82 0.77
N SER A 40 -16.36 17.65 1.39
CA SER A 40 -16.73 17.48 2.80
C SER A 40 -15.64 18.02 3.73
N ILE A 41 -16.05 18.55 4.90
CA ILE A 41 -15.14 19.05 5.94
C ILE A 41 -14.22 17.90 6.41
N ASN A 42 -14.76 16.70 6.57
CA ASN A 42 -14.01 15.52 6.99
C ASN A 42 -12.90 15.17 6.00
N SER A 43 -13.17 15.25 4.70
CA SER A 43 -12.19 15.00 3.64
C SER A 43 -11.01 15.99 3.73
N ARG A 44 -11.27 17.27 4.00
CA ARG A 44 -10.21 18.28 4.20
C ARG A 44 -9.35 17.98 5.41
N ILE A 45 -9.97 17.61 6.54
CA ILE A 45 -9.26 17.25 7.77
C ILE A 45 -8.36 16.03 7.54
N LEU A 46 -8.91 14.98 6.96
CA LEU A 46 -8.16 13.75 6.68
C LEU A 46 -7.00 14.01 5.72
N SER A 47 -7.16 14.92 4.74
CA SER A 47 -6.07 15.35 3.86
C SER A 47 -4.88 15.92 4.64
N ILE A 48 -5.11 16.68 5.72
CA ILE A 48 -4.06 17.20 6.60
C ILE A 48 -3.30 16.07 7.28
N PHE A 49 -4.01 15.05 7.76
CA PHE A 49 -3.40 13.89 8.41
C PHE A 49 -2.57 13.05 7.45
N PHE A 50 -3.09 12.77 6.26
CA PHE A 50 -2.39 12.00 5.24
C PHE A 50 -1.21 12.75 4.60
N HIS A 51 -1.24 14.08 4.61
CA HIS A 51 -0.10 14.88 4.16
C HIS A 51 1.10 14.80 5.13
N ASN A 52 0.83 14.67 6.43
CA ASN A 52 1.87 14.57 7.46
C ASN A 52 1.63 13.37 8.39
N PRO A 53 1.75 12.11 7.91
CA PRO A 53 1.41 10.91 8.66
C PRO A 53 2.20 10.76 9.95
N ASN A 54 3.50 11.06 9.92
CA ASN A 54 4.37 10.95 11.08
C ASN A 54 3.95 11.92 12.20
N ASN A 55 3.54 13.13 11.87
CA ASN A 55 3.06 14.09 12.86
C ASN A 55 1.73 13.65 13.45
N PHE A 56 0.83 13.07 12.65
CA PHE A 56 -0.43 12.55 13.12
C PHE A 56 -0.21 11.41 14.12
N ILE A 57 0.56 10.38 13.72
CA ILE A 57 0.85 9.21 14.58
C ILE A 57 1.54 9.66 15.87
N SER A 58 2.55 10.54 15.80
CA SER A 58 3.22 11.06 16.98
C SER A 58 2.28 11.81 17.91
N THR A 59 1.31 12.54 17.36
CA THR A 59 0.33 13.28 18.16
C THR A 59 -0.65 12.34 18.86
N MET A 60 -1.14 11.33 18.18
CA MET A 60 -2.02 10.29 18.78
C MET A 60 -1.28 9.53 19.88
N LEU A 61 -0.01 9.16 19.63
CA LEU A 61 0.85 8.48 20.61
C LEU A 61 1.07 9.33 21.87
N VAL A 62 1.36 10.63 21.71
CA VAL A 62 1.51 11.56 22.83
C VAL A 62 0.21 11.67 23.63
N GLY A 63 -0.94 11.80 22.95
CA GLY A 63 -2.24 11.84 23.59
C GLY A 63 -2.55 10.58 24.39
N ASN A 64 -2.28 9.41 23.82
CA ASN A 64 -2.44 8.14 24.50
C ASN A 64 -1.57 8.05 25.76
N ASN A 65 -0.29 8.40 25.64
CA ASN A 65 0.63 8.36 26.80
C ASN A 65 0.20 9.31 27.94
N ILE A 66 -0.28 10.52 27.62
CA ILE A 66 -0.84 11.44 28.62
C ILE A 66 -2.05 10.80 29.32
N ALA A 67 -2.98 10.23 28.57
CA ALA A 67 -4.14 9.55 29.13
C ALA A 67 -3.76 8.37 30.03
N LEU A 68 -2.78 7.55 29.60
CA LEU A 68 -2.27 6.42 30.38
C LEU A 68 -1.63 6.85 31.70
N VAL A 69 -0.84 7.92 31.71
CA VAL A 69 -0.20 8.43 32.94
C VAL A 69 -1.26 8.91 33.93
N ILE A 70 -2.24 9.70 33.46
CA ILE A 70 -3.34 10.19 34.33
C ILE A 70 -4.15 9.00 34.87
N TYR A 71 -4.49 8.04 34.00
CA TYR A 71 -5.16 6.80 34.42
C TYR A 71 -4.38 6.07 35.50
N GLY A 72 -3.05 5.88 35.31
CA GLY A 72 -2.20 5.17 36.26
C GLY A 72 -2.20 5.81 37.65
N ILE A 73 -2.14 7.16 37.71
CA ILE A 73 -2.20 7.90 38.97
C ILE A 73 -3.56 7.71 39.67
N LEU A 74 -4.66 7.83 38.93
CA LEU A 74 -6.00 7.67 39.48
C LEU A 74 -6.30 6.24 39.95
N MET A 75 -5.86 5.24 39.14
CA MET A 75 -6.01 3.83 39.50
C MET A 75 -5.19 3.44 40.73
N ALA A 76 -3.98 3.98 40.85
CA ALA A 76 -3.17 3.80 42.03
C ALA A 76 -3.91 4.18 43.30
N GLN A 77 -4.52 5.36 43.32
CA GLN A 77 -5.31 5.85 44.46
C GLN A 77 -6.51 4.95 44.78
N VAL A 78 -7.23 4.50 43.74
CA VAL A 78 -8.43 3.65 43.96
C VAL A 78 -8.03 2.26 44.48
N ILE A 79 -6.97 1.65 43.95
CA ILE A 79 -6.56 0.32 44.37
C ILE A 79 -6.00 0.35 45.80
N GLU A 80 -5.20 1.36 46.12
CA GLU A 80 -4.64 1.52 47.47
C GLU A 80 -5.75 1.74 48.52
N GLN A 81 -6.71 2.60 48.25
CA GLN A 81 -7.76 2.96 49.21
C GLN A 81 -8.84 1.90 49.37
N ASN A 82 -9.22 1.18 48.29
CA ASN A 82 -10.41 0.33 48.33
C ASN A 82 -10.09 -1.17 48.23
N LEU A 83 -9.02 -1.57 47.54
CA LEU A 83 -8.74 -2.99 47.28
C LEU A 83 -7.69 -3.57 48.19
N LEU A 84 -6.64 -2.81 48.51
CA LEU A 84 -5.46 -3.29 49.22
C LEU A 84 -5.29 -2.62 50.60
N ALA A 85 -6.25 -1.79 51.03
CA ALA A 85 -6.22 -1.10 52.30
C ALA A 85 -6.06 -2.11 53.49
N GLY A 86 -4.89 -2.10 54.12
CA GLY A 86 -4.61 -2.94 55.28
C GLY A 86 -4.32 -4.43 55.02
N LEU A 87 -4.25 -4.85 53.73
CA LEU A 87 -3.94 -6.22 53.35
C LEU A 87 -2.45 -6.49 53.16
N ILE A 88 -1.66 -5.45 52.87
CA ILE A 88 -0.24 -5.55 52.53
C ILE A 88 0.55 -4.47 53.27
N ASP A 89 1.37 -4.89 54.22
CA ASP A 89 2.24 -3.97 54.99
C ASP A 89 3.48 -3.53 54.18
N ASN A 90 3.88 -4.32 53.18
CA ASN A 90 5.06 -4.03 52.38
C ASN A 90 4.72 -3.09 51.24
N HIS A 91 5.18 -1.85 51.31
CA HIS A 91 4.92 -0.80 50.32
C HIS A 91 5.40 -1.19 48.89
N PHE A 92 6.53 -1.86 48.76
CA PHE A 92 7.03 -2.34 47.47
C PHE A 92 6.07 -3.35 46.83
N LEU A 93 5.60 -4.33 47.61
CA LEU A 93 4.66 -5.34 47.13
C LEU A 93 3.31 -4.72 46.73
N LEU A 94 2.85 -3.75 47.51
CA LEU A 94 1.63 -2.99 47.22
C LEU A 94 1.71 -2.27 45.87
N VAL A 95 2.78 -1.49 45.61
CA VAL A 95 2.99 -0.77 44.34
C VAL A 95 3.11 -1.76 43.18
N LEU A 96 3.75 -2.89 43.36
CA LEU A 96 3.92 -3.91 42.32
C LEU A 96 2.57 -4.52 41.91
N ILE A 97 1.77 -4.96 42.87
CA ILE A 97 0.45 -5.57 42.64
C ILE A 97 -0.50 -4.56 42.01
N GLN A 98 -0.56 -3.35 42.53
CA GLN A 98 -1.38 -2.28 42.00
C GLN A 98 -1.01 -1.93 40.55
N THR A 99 0.29 -1.89 40.21
CA THR A 99 0.77 -1.64 38.85
C THR A 99 0.36 -2.76 37.90
N ILE A 100 0.50 -4.02 38.30
CA ILE A 100 0.09 -5.17 37.49
C ILE A 100 -1.41 -5.12 37.20
N ILE A 101 -2.24 -4.93 38.23
CA ILE A 101 -3.69 -4.90 38.07
C ILE A 101 -4.12 -3.75 37.16
N SER A 102 -3.63 -2.52 37.42
CA SER A 102 -3.98 -1.36 36.63
C SER A 102 -3.54 -1.49 35.17
N THR A 103 -2.33 -2.01 34.94
CA THR A 103 -1.80 -2.23 33.58
C THR A 103 -2.63 -3.27 32.83
N LEU A 104 -3.03 -4.35 33.46
CA LEU A 104 -3.81 -5.40 32.81
C LEU A 104 -5.21 -4.88 32.42
N ILE A 105 -5.84 -4.06 33.25
CA ILE A 105 -7.13 -3.44 32.95
C ILE A 105 -7.02 -2.50 31.76
N ILE A 106 -6.05 -1.57 31.77
CA ILE A 106 -5.91 -0.60 30.68
C ILE A 106 -5.44 -1.23 29.36
N LEU A 107 -4.58 -2.25 29.43
CA LEU A 107 -4.13 -2.98 28.26
C LEU A 107 -5.31 -3.59 27.49
N VAL A 108 -6.25 -4.20 28.21
CA VAL A 108 -7.43 -4.82 27.58
C VAL A 108 -8.42 -3.76 27.11
N THR A 109 -8.77 -2.80 27.96
CA THR A 109 -9.88 -1.86 27.73
C THR A 109 -9.44 -0.60 26.96
N GLY A 110 -8.24 -0.10 27.18
CA GLY A 110 -7.72 1.14 26.58
C GLY A 110 -6.87 0.92 25.32
N GLU A 111 -6.32 -0.28 25.15
CA GLU A 111 -5.46 -0.57 24.00
C GLU A 111 -5.95 -1.71 23.13
N PHE A 112 -6.04 -2.94 23.64
CA PHE A 112 -6.30 -4.12 22.82
C PHE A 112 -7.69 -4.07 22.16
N LEU A 113 -8.73 -3.85 22.95
CA LEU A 113 -10.11 -3.85 22.49
C LEU A 113 -10.38 -2.69 21.51
N PRO A 114 -10.00 -1.44 21.79
CA PRO A 114 -10.16 -0.33 20.85
C PRO A 114 -9.38 -0.54 19.55
N LYS A 115 -8.13 -0.99 19.61
CA LYS A 115 -7.33 -1.29 18.41
C LYS A 115 -8.00 -2.32 17.51
N THR A 116 -8.58 -3.35 18.10
CA THR A 116 -9.28 -4.39 17.34
C THR A 116 -10.55 -3.83 16.69
N LEU A 117 -11.37 -3.08 17.43
CA LEU A 117 -12.63 -2.51 16.92
C LEU A 117 -12.39 -1.49 15.79
N PHE A 118 -11.46 -0.58 15.98
CA PHE A 118 -11.16 0.46 15.00
C PHE A 118 -10.49 -0.06 13.73
N LYS A 119 -9.85 -1.22 13.81
CA LYS A 119 -9.24 -1.91 12.65
C LYS A 119 -10.28 -2.57 11.74
N ILE A 120 -11.48 -2.91 12.22
CA ILE A 120 -12.52 -3.56 11.42
C ILE A 120 -12.94 -2.71 10.22
N ASN A 121 -13.22 -1.41 10.45
CA ASN A 121 -13.61 -0.46 9.41
C ASN A 121 -12.83 0.86 9.54
N PRO A 122 -11.54 0.88 9.20
CA PRO A 122 -10.65 2.00 9.51
C PRO A 122 -11.06 3.30 8.80
N ASN A 123 -11.49 3.23 7.54
CA ASN A 123 -11.89 4.40 6.76
C ASN A 123 -13.18 5.04 7.31
N PHE A 124 -14.16 4.23 7.69
CA PHE A 124 -15.40 4.70 8.29
C PHE A 124 -15.14 5.37 9.65
N THR A 125 -14.32 4.75 10.48
CA THR A 125 -13.92 5.25 11.79
C THR A 125 -13.19 6.59 11.69
N LEU A 126 -12.20 6.69 10.79
CA LEU A 126 -11.50 7.95 10.53
C LEU A 126 -12.45 9.07 10.09
N ASN A 127 -13.42 8.75 9.25
CA ASN A 127 -14.37 9.76 8.76
C ASN A 127 -15.29 10.27 9.87
N ILE A 128 -15.86 9.39 10.71
CA ILE A 128 -16.74 9.77 11.82
C ILE A 128 -15.97 10.61 12.85
N PHE A 129 -14.78 10.17 13.23
CA PHE A 129 -13.98 10.81 14.26
C PHE A 129 -13.03 11.90 13.73
N ALA A 130 -13.13 12.30 12.46
CA ALA A 130 -12.25 13.29 11.85
C ALA A 130 -12.22 14.61 12.65
N VAL A 131 -13.39 15.17 12.99
CA VAL A 131 -13.50 16.46 13.69
C VAL A 131 -12.94 16.39 15.11
N PRO A 132 -13.37 15.47 16.00
CA PRO A 132 -12.81 15.39 17.36
C PRO A 132 -11.31 15.08 17.35
N THR A 133 -10.85 14.25 16.39
CA THR A 133 -9.42 13.98 16.22
C THR A 133 -8.65 15.22 15.80
N TYR A 134 -9.21 16.05 14.94
CA TYR A 134 -8.58 17.32 14.54
C TYR A 134 -8.41 18.28 15.69
N ILE A 135 -9.42 18.38 16.57
CA ILE A 135 -9.34 19.22 17.77
C ILE A 135 -8.19 18.74 18.67
N CYS A 136 -8.11 17.42 18.94
CA CYS A 136 -7.03 16.83 19.72
C CYS A 136 -5.67 17.02 19.04
N TYR A 137 -5.62 16.86 17.71
CA TYR A 137 -4.40 17.05 16.92
C TYR A 137 -3.85 18.47 17.06
N VAL A 138 -4.69 19.49 16.93
CA VAL A 138 -4.27 20.89 17.06
C VAL A 138 -3.81 21.21 18.48
N LEU A 139 -4.53 20.69 19.48
CA LEU A 139 -4.20 20.92 20.90
C LEU A 139 -2.85 20.29 21.28
N LEU A 140 -2.59 19.07 20.82
CA LEU A 140 -1.39 18.30 21.17
C LEU A 140 -0.22 18.55 20.21
N TYR A 141 -0.46 19.23 19.08
CA TYR A 141 0.56 19.49 18.06
C TYR A 141 1.86 20.08 18.58
N PRO A 142 1.85 21.13 19.45
CA PRO A 142 3.08 21.71 19.97
C PRO A 142 3.91 20.70 20.78
N ILE A 143 3.25 19.85 21.57
CA ILE A 143 3.91 18.83 22.40
C ILE A 143 4.51 17.72 21.49
N SER A 144 3.74 17.28 20.52
CA SER A 144 4.19 16.28 19.53
C SER A 144 5.37 16.79 18.72
N LYS A 145 5.34 18.05 18.29
CA LYS A 145 6.46 18.67 17.56
C LYS A 145 7.73 18.78 18.40
N PHE A 146 7.59 19.10 19.69
CA PHE A 146 8.71 19.09 20.63
C PHE A 146 9.32 17.69 20.79
N ALA A 147 8.48 16.66 20.99
CA ALA A 147 8.93 15.26 21.08
C ALA A 147 9.63 14.78 19.79
N SER A 148 9.07 15.10 18.62
CA SER A 148 9.68 14.81 17.32
C SER A 148 11.01 15.57 17.13
N GLY A 149 11.13 16.78 17.66
CA GLY A 149 12.36 17.55 17.65
C GLY A 149 13.48 16.84 18.43
N ILE A 150 13.18 16.34 19.63
CA ILE A 150 14.12 15.55 20.43
C ILE A 150 14.54 14.28 19.68
N SER A 151 13.60 13.57 19.08
CA SER A 151 13.87 12.39 18.27
C SER A 151 14.83 12.68 17.12
N ASN A 152 14.62 13.78 16.41
CA ASN A 152 15.51 14.19 15.31
C ASN A 152 16.92 14.54 15.78
N ILE A 153 17.06 15.15 16.95
CA ILE A 153 18.36 15.44 17.58
C ILE A 153 19.09 14.12 17.91
N LEU A 154 18.38 13.14 18.50
CA LEU A 154 18.93 11.83 18.80
C LEU A 154 19.40 11.09 17.54
N LEU A 155 18.57 11.10 16.47
CA LEU A 155 18.94 10.50 15.19
C LEU A 155 20.15 11.17 14.57
N TYR A 156 20.26 12.49 14.68
CA TYR A 156 21.44 13.25 14.22
C TYR A 156 22.72 12.84 14.96
N ILE A 157 22.65 12.65 16.30
CA ILE A 157 23.77 12.21 17.13
C ILE A 157 24.22 10.79 16.73
N ILE A 158 23.28 9.90 16.38
CA ILE A 158 23.57 8.52 15.94
C ILE A 158 24.12 8.50 14.49
N GLY A 159 24.09 9.62 13.76
CA GLY A 159 24.59 9.72 12.40
C GLY A 159 23.57 9.28 11.31
N ILE A 160 22.33 9.08 11.66
CA ILE A 160 21.25 8.74 10.71
C ILE A 160 20.72 10.03 10.10
N LYS A 161 21.00 10.25 8.81
CA LYS A 161 20.39 11.37 8.05
C LYS A 161 18.95 11.05 7.72
N THR A 162 18.03 11.75 8.32
CA THR A 162 16.60 11.67 7.97
C THR A 162 16.40 12.39 6.63
N ASN A 163 16.28 11.64 5.53
CA ASN A 163 15.94 12.20 4.22
C ASN A 163 14.46 12.65 4.27
N LYS A 164 14.23 13.95 4.31
CA LYS A 164 12.90 14.55 4.24
C LYS A 164 12.18 14.22 2.92
N GLU A 165 12.92 13.94 1.85
CA GLU A 165 12.39 13.61 0.52
C GLU A 165 11.76 12.21 0.42
N ALA A 166 12.03 11.30 1.37
CA ALA A 166 11.42 9.97 1.37
C ALA A 166 9.93 9.98 1.78
N ASN A 167 9.47 11.04 2.44
CA ASN A 167 8.08 11.16 2.89
C ASN A 167 7.13 11.75 1.82
N GLU A 168 7.65 12.28 0.71
CA GLU A 168 6.85 12.88 -0.37
C GLU A 168 6.53 11.93 -1.52
N LYS A 169 6.97 10.69 -1.50
CA LYS A 169 6.56 9.74 -2.54
C LYS A 169 5.10 9.37 -2.31
N ALA A 170 4.24 10.23 -2.83
CA ALA A 170 2.86 9.88 -3.12
C ALA A 170 2.87 8.58 -3.92
N PHE A 171 2.21 7.55 -3.40
CA PHE A 171 1.96 6.25 -4.04
C PHE A 171 3.17 5.57 -4.69
N THR A 172 3.63 4.51 -4.04
CA THR A 172 4.55 3.56 -4.66
C THR A 172 3.74 2.57 -5.50
N LYS A 173 4.41 1.95 -6.50
CA LYS A 173 3.84 0.83 -7.27
C LYS A 173 3.29 -0.27 -6.34
N VAL A 174 3.93 -0.48 -5.19
CA VAL A 174 3.53 -1.46 -4.17
C VAL A 174 2.20 -1.09 -3.51
N ASP A 175 1.96 0.19 -3.21
CA ASP A 175 0.70 0.65 -2.62
C ASP A 175 -0.47 0.45 -3.58
N LEU A 176 -0.21 0.66 -4.86
CA LEU A 176 -1.19 0.49 -5.93
C LEU A 176 -1.52 -1.00 -6.17
N ASP A 177 -0.50 -1.86 -6.18
CA ASP A 177 -0.66 -3.30 -6.32
C ASP A 177 -1.44 -3.89 -5.14
N TYR A 178 -1.10 -3.48 -3.91
CA TYR A 178 -1.84 -3.87 -2.70
C TYR A 178 -3.33 -3.45 -2.76
N PHE A 179 -3.61 -2.25 -3.27
CA PHE A 179 -4.99 -1.78 -3.42
C PHE A 179 -5.79 -2.64 -4.39
N ILE A 180 -5.20 -2.97 -5.53
CA ILE A 180 -5.84 -3.82 -6.54
C ILE A 180 -6.10 -5.21 -5.98
N GLN A 181 -5.10 -5.82 -5.32
CA GLN A 181 -5.26 -7.13 -4.70
C GLN A 181 -6.34 -7.14 -3.61
N SER A 182 -6.40 -6.10 -2.76
CA SER A 182 -7.44 -5.99 -1.75
C SER A 182 -8.84 -5.81 -2.35
N SER A 183 -8.95 -5.07 -3.45
CA SER A 183 -10.21 -4.87 -4.16
C SER A 183 -10.70 -6.15 -4.87
N ILE A 184 -9.77 -6.99 -5.32
CA ILE A 184 -10.08 -8.31 -5.92
C ILE A 184 -10.54 -9.31 -4.84
N GLN A 185 -9.92 -9.29 -3.65
CA GLN A 185 -10.29 -10.20 -2.55
C GLN A 185 -11.69 -9.92 -1.98
N ASP A 186 -12.17 -8.68 -2.07
CA ASP A 186 -13.53 -8.30 -1.65
C ASP A 186 -14.62 -8.79 -2.64
N VAL A 187 -14.24 -9.16 -3.87
CA VAL A 187 -15.15 -9.72 -4.88
C VAL A 187 -15.19 -11.24 -4.72
N GLN A 188 -16.27 -11.76 -4.14
CA GLN A 188 -16.47 -13.20 -3.83
C GLN A 188 -16.55 -14.13 -5.06
N ASN A 189 -16.55 -13.60 -6.30
CA ASN A 189 -16.57 -14.36 -7.54
C ASN A 189 -15.44 -13.93 -8.47
N GLU A 190 -14.47 -14.81 -8.72
CA GLU A 190 -13.39 -14.60 -9.70
C GLU A 190 -13.89 -14.30 -11.14
N GLN A 191 -15.17 -14.62 -11.44
CA GLN A 191 -15.78 -14.40 -12.76
C GLN A 191 -16.21 -12.95 -13.00
N ASP A 192 -16.38 -12.13 -11.96
CA ASP A 192 -16.80 -10.73 -12.04
C ASP A 192 -15.63 -9.74 -11.92
N ILE A 193 -14.39 -10.21 -11.98
CA ILE A 193 -13.24 -9.30 -12.07
C ILE A 193 -13.29 -8.63 -13.43
N ASP A 194 -13.63 -7.34 -13.42
CA ASP A 194 -13.69 -6.52 -14.63
C ASP A 194 -12.42 -6.68 -15.46
N THR A 195 -12.58 -6.92 -16.74
CA THR A 195 -11.47 -7.03 -17.70
C THR A 195 -10.51 -5.84 -17.59
N GLU A 196 -11.03 -4.68 -17.20
CA GLU A 196 -10.28 -3.45 -16.96
C GLU A 196 -9.28 -3.57 -15.81
N VAL A 197 -9.64 -4.25 -14.70
CA VAL A 197 -8.75 -4.51 -13.57
C VAL A 197 -7.59 -5.43 -13.98
N LYS A 198 -7.87 -6.47 -14.79
CA LYS A 198 -6.83 -7.36 -15.31
C LYS A 198 -5.86 -6.63 -16.26
N ILE A 199 -6.40 -5.78 -17.13
CA ILE A 199 -5.56 -4.95 -18.03
C ILE A 199 -4.67 -4.02 -17.23
N PHE A 200 -5.22 -3.40 -16.19
CA PHE A 200 -4.44 -2.49 -15.34
C PHE A 200 -3.34 -3.22 -14.55
N GLN A 201 -3.64 -4.39 -14.00
CA GLN A 201 -2.66 -5.24 -13.32
C GLN A 201 -1.54 -5.66 -14.26
N ASN A 202 -1.89 -6.12 -15.46
CA ASN A 202 -0.92 -6.45 -16.50
C ASN A 202 -0.05 -5.24 -16.90
N ALA A 203 -0.63 -4.02 -16.92
CA ALA A 203 0.11 -2.80 -17.20
C ALA A 203 1.13 -2.43 -16.11
N LEU A 204 0.83 -2.71 -14.83
CA LEU A 204 1.78 -2.54 -13.72
C LEU A 204 2.95 -3.53 -13.81
N ASP A 205 2.67 -4.77 -14.19
CA ASP A 205 3.66 -5.83 -14.33
C ASP A 205 4.52 -5.68 -15.58
N PHE A 206 4.00 -4.98 -16.59
CA PHE A 206 4.68 -4.76 -17.88
C PHE A 206 6.10 -4.21 -17.74
N SER A 207 6.34 -3.36 -16.74
CA SER A 207 7.67 -2.79 -16.49
C SER A 207 8.73 -3.83 -16.08
N ASN A 208 8.33 -5.03 -15.68
CA ASN A 208 9.23 -6.11 -15.27
C ASN A 208 9.42 -7.17 -16.38
N ILE A 209 8.59 -7.14 -17.44
CA ILE A 209 8.63 -8.10 -18.55
C ILE A 209 9.80 -7.76 -19.47
N ARG A 210 10.57 -8.76 -19.83
CA ARG A 210 11.67 -8.67 -20.80
C ARG A 210 11.26 -9.31 -22.11
N ILE A 211 11.94 -8.94 -23.20
CA ILE A 211 11.68 -9.50 -24.53
C ILE A 211 11.71 -11.03 -24.51
N ARG A 212 12.65 -11.64 -23.79
CA ARG A 212 12.76 -13.10 -23.66
C ARG A 212 11.50 -13.76 -23.05
N ASP A 213 10.72 -13.02 -22.25
CA ASP A 213 9.54 -13.57 -21.57
C ASP A 213 8.32 -13.63 -22.49
N CYS A 214 8.35 -12.90 -23.64
CA CYS A 214 7.27 -12.83 -24.63
C CYS A 214 7.70 -13.20 -26.06
N MET A 215 8.95 -13.58 -26.28
CA MET A 215 9.43 -14.00 -27.60
C MET A 215 8.89 -15.38 -28.01
N VAL A 216 8.68 -15.57 -29.30
CA VAL A 216 8.38 -16.89 -29.87
C VAL A 216 9.67 -17.70 -29.98
N PRO A 217 9.73 -18.95 -29.43
CA PRO A 217 10.90 -19.79 -29.52
C PRO A 217 11.24 -20.12 -30.98
N ARG A 218 12.54 -20.34 -31.25
CA ARG A 218 13.04 -20.67 -32.60
C ARG A 218 12.27 -21.78 -33.27
N THR A 219 11.87 -22.81 -32.54
CA THR A 219 11.16 -24.00 -33.04
C THR A 219 9.73 -23.70 -33.51
N GLU A 220 9.16 -22.59 -33.10
CA GLU A 220 7.78 -22.18 -33.42
C GLU A 220 7.72 -21.03 -34.43
N ILE A 221 8.89 -20.55 -34.88
CA ILE A 221 8.94 -19.46 -35.86
C ILE A 221 8.45 -19.93 -37.20
N VAL A 222 7.45 -19.27 -37.76
CA VAL A 222 7.00 -19.45 -39.13
C VAL A 222 7.93 -18.66 -40.04
N ALA A 223 8.70 -19.38 -40.85
CA ALA A 223 9.69 -18.80 -41.73
C ALA A 223 9.63 -19.42 -43.14
N ILE A 224 10.22 -18.71 -44.11
CA ILE A 224 10.36 -19.15 -45.50
C ILE A 224 11.74 -18.81 -46.01
N GLU A 225 12.28 -19.66 -46.89
CA GLU A 225 13.58 -19.43 -47.51
C GLU A 225 13.51 -18.36 -48.59
N TYR A 226 14.54 -17.54 -48.68
CA TYR A 226 14.67 -16.49 -49.70
C TYR A 226 14.75 -17.10 -51.09
N GLY A 227 13.88 -16.60 -52.02
CA GLY A 227 13.83 -17.09 -53.38
C GLY A 227 12.88 -18.26 -53.65
N THR A 228 12.15 -18.73 -52.63
CA THR A 228 11.07 -19.71 -52.78
C THR A 228 9.98 -19.20 -53.74
N PRO A 229 9.30 -20.07 -54.51
CA PRO A 229 8.19 -19.67 -55.38
C PRO A 229 7.08 -18.96 -54.63
N ILE A 230 6.42 -17.96 -55.26
CA ILE A 230 5.37 -17.14 -54.63
C ILE A 230 4.15 -17.96 -54.20
N GLU A 231 3.90 -19.07 -54.89
CA GLU A 231 2.78 -19.98 -54.56
C GLU A 231 2.99 -20.64 -53.19
N GLU A 232 4.22 -21.02 -52.87
CA GLU A 232 4.58 -21.63 -51.61
C GLU A 232 4.49 -20.59 -50.49
N LEU A 233 4.92 -19.34 -50.74
CA LEU A 233 4.76 -18.23 -49.79
C LEU A 233 3.29 -17.97 -49.50
N LYS A 234 2.41 -17.96 -50.54
CA LYS A 234 0.96 -17.81 -50.37
C LYS A 234 0.37 -18.95 -49.54
N ALA A 235 0.76 -20.18 -49.83
CA ALA A 235 0.32 -21.36 -49.09
C ALA A 235 0.71 -21.25 -47.60
N ARG A 236 1.93 -20.79 -47.31
CA ARG A 236 2.42 -20.57 -45.94
C ARG A 236 1.64 -19.50 -45.16
N PHE A 237 1.25 -18.40 -45.81
CA PHE A 237 0.37 -17.39 -45.22
C PHE A 237 -1.02 -17.94 -44.90
N ILE A 238 -1.59 -18.76 -45.80
CA ILE A 238 -2.91 -19.36 -45.62
C ILE A 238 -2.89 -20.37 -44.47
N GLU A 239 -1.88 -21.24 -44.44
CA GLU A 239 -1.73 -22.27 -43.42
C GLU A 239 -1.49 -21.70 -42.02
N SER A 240 -0.61 -20.71 -41.93
CA SER A 240 -0.23 -20.11 -40.62
C SER A 240 -1.22 -19.11 -40.08
N GLY A 241 -2.01 -18.44 -40.96
CA GLY A 241 -2.95 -17.36 -40.59
C GLY A 241 -2.30 -16.08 -40.02
N ILE A 242 -0.95 -16.01 -40.07
CA ILE A 242 -0.22 -14.83 -39.54
C ILE A 242 -0.01 -13.80 -40.64
N SER A 243 0.14 -12.54 -40.25
CA SER A 243 0.31 -11.43 -41.20
C SER A 243 1.76 -11.15 -41.61
N LYS A 244 2.75 -11.76 -40.90
CA LYS A 244 4.18 -11.54 -41.15
C LYS A 244 4.90 -12.86 -41.07
N ILE A 245 5.68 -13.20 -42.09
CA ILE A 245 6.51 -14.40 -42.16
C ILE A 245 7.98 -13.98 -42.20
N ILE A 246 8.83 -14.67 -41.43
CA ILE A 246 10.26 -14.41 -41.39
C ILE A 246 10.89 -14.98 -42.67
N VAL A 247 11.82 -14.23 -43.24
CA VAL A 247 12.59 -14.66 -44.43
C VAL A 247 14.04 -14.91 -44.02
N TYR A 248 14.54 -16.15 -44.31
CA TYR A 248 15.89 -16.55 -44.01
C TYR A 248 16.63 -17.00 -45.28
N LYS A 249 17.94 -17.09 -45.24
CA LYS A 249 18.79 -17.56 -46.32
C LYS A 249 19.64 -18.76 -45.86
N GLU A 250 19.52 -19.89 -46.54
CA GLU A 250 20.27 -21.13 -46.27
C GLU A 250 19.94 -21.76 -44.91
N ASN A 251 20.00 -21.01 -43.81
CA ASN A 251 19.70 -21.49 -42.46
C ASN A 251 18.81 -20.48 -41.75
N ILE A 252 17.88 -21.00 -40.92
CA ILE A 252 16.93 -20.18 -40.13
C ILE A 252 17.63 -19.20 -39.18
N ASP A 253 18.90 -19.43 -38.86
CA ASP A 253 19.71 -18.50 -38.08
C ASP A 253 20.18 -17.27 -38.87
N ASN A 254 20.13 -17.37 -40.22
CA ASN A 254 20.49 -16.27 -41.10
C ASN A 254 19.23 -15.52 -41.59
N ILE A 255 18.62 -14.79 -40.70
CA ILE A 255 17.40 -14.02 -40.98
C ILE A 255 17.77 -12.77 -41.76
N ILE A 256 17.15 -12.55 -42.93
CA ILE A 256 17.31 -11.36 -43.78
C ILE A 256 16.23 -10.32 -43.54
N GLY A 257 15.06 -10.72 -43.09
CA GLY A 257 13.94 -9.81 -42.86
C GLY A 257 12.62 -10.52 -42.68
N TYR A 258 11.56 -9.83 -42.99
CA TYR A 258 10.18 -10.35 -42.98
C TYR A 258 9.41 -9.88 -44.20
N ILE A 259 8.39 -10.62 -44.55
CA ILE A 259 7.41 -10.22 -45.57
C ILE A 259 6.03 -10.12 -44.93
N HIS A 260 5.25 -9.10 -45.35
CA HIS A 260 3.90 -8.91 -44.86
C HIS A 260 2.87 -9.46 -45.84
N SER A 261 1.79 -10.06 -45.37
CA SER A 261 0.72 -10.68 -46.19
C SER A 261 0.09 -9.72 -47.20
N SER A 262 0.08 -8.39 -46.93
CA SER A 262 -0.41 -7.40 -47.86
C SER A 262 0.35 -7.35 -49.18
N GLU A 263 1.59 -7.82 -49.22
CA GLU A 263 2.36 -7.86 -50.47
C GLU A 263 1.85 -8.94 -51.44
N MET A 264 1.07 -9.92 -50.95
CA MET A 264 0.44 -10.95 -51.77
C MET A 264 -0.71 -10.43 -52.65
N PHE A 265 -1.26 -9.26 -52.29
CA PHE A 265 -2.32 -8.59 -53.06
C PHE A 265 -1.78 -7.66 -54.17
N ARG A 266 -0.45 -7.49 -54.23
CA ARG A 266 0.19 -6.72 -55.30
C ARG A 266 0.56 -7.69 -56.43
N GLU A 267 0.33 -7.28 -57.71
CA GLU A 267 0.78 -8.01 -58.88
C GLU A 267 2.31 -7.90 -59.03
N GLN A 268 3.06 -8.64 -58.18
CA GLN A 268 4.51 -8.68 -58.23
C GLN A 268 4.93 -10.10 -58.66
N THR A 269 5.78 -10.18 -59.66
CA THR A 269 6.43 -11.42 -60.08
C THR A 269 7.58 -11.82 -59.15
N ASP A 270 8.11 -10.89 -58.42
CA ASP A 270 9.29 -11.10 -57.54
C ASP A 270 9.05 -10.49 -56.15
N TRP A 271 8.58 -11.30 -55.21
CA TRP A 271 8.30 -10.91 -53.84
C TRP A 271 9.56 -10.59 -53.01
N THR A 272 10.74 -11.07 -53.45
CA THR A 272 11.98 -10.90 -52.71
C THR A 272 12.39 -9.42 -52.52
N LYS A 273 11.93 -8.54 -53.46
CA LYS A 273 12.13 -7.09 -53.39
C LYS A 273 11.32 -6.41 -52.30
N SER A 274 10.29 -7.07 -51.77
CA SER A 274 9.39 -6.57 -50.74
C SER A 274 9.76 -6.98 -49.33
N VAL A 275 10.91 -7.66 -49.16
CA VAL A 275 11.43 -8.07 -47.84
C VAL A 275 11.85 -6.84 -47.07
N ARG A 276 11.30 -6.68 -45.85
CA ARG A 276 11.58 -5.57 -44.95
C ARG A 276 12.58 -6.02 -43.87
N GLN A 277 13.46 -5.13 -43.49
CA GLN A 277 14.43 -5.41 -42.43
C GLN A 277 13.73 -5.52 -41.05
N LEU A 278 14.28 -6.39 -40.20
CA LEU A 278 13.86 -6.60 -38.83
C LEU A 278 14.72 -5.76 -37.88
N PRO A 279 14.11 -5.08 -36.89
CA PRO A 279 14.90 -4.50 -35.81
C PRO A 279 15.48 -5.62 -34.94
N ILE A 280 16.73 -5.45 -34.51
CA ILE A 280 17.43 -6.36 -33.60
C ILE A 280 17.39 -5.76 -32.22
N ALA A 281 16.94 -6.55 -31.25
CA ALA A 281 16.90 -6.15 -29.84
C ALA A 281 17.51 -7.26 -28.97
N PRO A 282 18.22 -6.91 -27.88
CA PRO A 282 18.71 -7.91 -26.93
C PRO A 282 17.55 -8.51 -26.13
N GLU A 283 17.63 -9.80 -25.86
CA GLU A 283 16.60 -10.54 -25.10
C GLU A 283 16.35 -9.98 -23.67
N THR A 284 17.35 -9.31 -23.11
CA THR A 284 17.32 -8.70 -21.77
C THR A 284 16.65 -7.32 -21.75
N MET A 285 16.29 -6.78 -22.91
CA MET A 285 15.61 -5.48 -23.02
C MET A 285 14.21 -5.56 -22.42
N GLY A 286 13.79 -4.50 -21.67
CA GLY A 286 12.47 -4.36 -21.06
C GLY A 286 11.43 -3.88 -22.06
#